data_641ebba41e03c85c95b40c26d3ce4a2b
#
_entry.id   641ebba41e03c85c95b40c26d3ce4a2b
#
_cell.length_a   1.000
_cell.length_b   1.000
_cell.length_c   1.000
_cell.angle_alpha   90.00
_cell.angle_beta   90.00
_cell.angle_gamma   90.00
#
_symmetry.space_group_name_H-M   'P 1'
#
loop_
_entity.id
_entity.type
_entity.pdbx_description
1 polymer ?
#
loop_
_entity_poly.entity_id
_entity_poly.type
_entity_poly.pdbx_seq_one_letter_code
_entity_poly.pdbx_strand_id
1 'polypeptide(L)'
;MEPYMPGICRLYEGNRRMTEEDLWVKGLFIQYPTLLYFWENGEERVTESDYARLLLPEGSDEDRKGVSEEALEYGEDAMHLSESMQSAFLKENEGYLSGRQEETAESEAQTERSFVPVAEKTYRYRWEELSAYEDLIKAFYAVDSTTVAGEQLLQAEALLERDMRIQGSGEAPQILIYHTHSKEAFADSVEGDENNGILGAGDYLAELLRDRYGYNVIHHSGCYDNERDYAYSKALPAIEALLEEYPSIEVVIDLHRDEMPADRRLVMDLQGRPTAQFMFFNGLCRTKKGEIDQLENPYLMDNLALSFQMQAACNEYYPGIARRIYLKAYRYNMHLCPKSLLIELGAQNNTEEEIHNACEPLAHVLDLVFRGQEPERD
;
A
#
# COMPACT_ATOMS: atom_id res chain seq x y z
N MET A 1 40.41 11.00 3.16
CA MET A 1 40.39 11.87 1.96
C MET A 1 38.94 12.31 1.80
N GLU A 2 38.57 13.47 2.36
CA GLU A 2 37.24 14.03 2.18
C GLU A 2 37.01 14.32 0.70
N PRO A 3 35.88 13.91 0.10
CA PRO A 3 35.56 14.30 -1.25
C PRO A 3 35.23 15.80 -1.25
N TYR A 4 36.14 16.60 -1.75
CA TYR A 4 35.92 18.01 -2.00
C TYR A 4 34.87 18.16 -3.11
N MET A 5 33.66 18.64 -2.76
CA MET A 5 32.57 18.92 -3.70
C MET A 5 32.33 20.44 -3.79
N PRO A 6 33.08 21.17 -4.64
CA PRO A 6 33.01 22.63 -4.67
C PRO A 6 31.77 23.21 -5.38
N GLY A 7 30.97 22.40 -6.07
CA GLY A 7 29.85 22.86 -6.92
C GLY A 7 28.49 22.96 -6.21
N ILE A 8 28.29 22.20 -5.15
CA ILE A 8 26.99 22.02 -4.51
C ILE A 8 26.46 23.32 -3.87
N CYS A 9 27.31 24.12 -3.23
CA CYS A 9 26.90 25.37 -2.58
C CYS A 9 26.48 26.50 -3.54
N ARG A 10 26.73 26.38 -4.86
CA ARG A 10 26.44 27.45 -5.82
C ARG A 10 25.08 27.30 -6.54
N LEU A 11 24.41 26.18 -6.40
CA LEU A 11 23.06 25.97 -7.00
C LEU A 11 21.97 26.78 -6.34
N TYR A 12 22.21 27.34 -5.18
CA TYR A 12 21.21 28.04 -4.37
C TYR A 12 21.11 29.57 -4.59
N GLU A 13 22.00 30.16 -5.38
CA GLU A 13 21.92 31.58 -5.71
C GLU A 13 21.16 31.80 -7.03
N GLY A 14 19.90 32.16 -6.90
CA GLY A 14 18.91 32.32 -7.97
C GLY A 14 19.42 33.05 -9.20
N ASN A 15 18.98 32.60 -10.38
CA ASN A 15 19.15 33.21 -11.70
C ASN A 15 20.53 33.09 -12.38
N ARG A 16 21.21 31.95 -12.27
CA ARG A 16 22.45 31.70 -13.04
C ARG A 16 22.21 30.66 -14.14
N ARG A 17 22.86 30.87 -15.32
CA ARG A 17 22.95 29.84 -16.37
C ARG A 17 23.65 28.60 -15.80
N MET A 18 23.06 27.43 -15.99
CA MET A 18 23.62 26.15 -15.57
C MET A 18 24.97 25.91 -16.22
N THR A 19 25.96 25.49 -15.45
CA THR A 19 27.30 25.09 -15.90
C THR A 19 27.38 23.58 -16.17
N GLU A 20 28.49 23.09 -16.77
CA GLU A 20 28.71 21.65 -16.92
C GLU A 20 28.79 20.92 -15.56
N GLU A 21 29.28 21.58 -14.51
CA GLU A 21 29.30 21.05 -13.13
C GLU A 21 27.89 20.90 -12.57
N ASP A 22 26.97 21.84 -12.88
CA ASP A 22 25.56 21.76 -12.47
C ASP A 22 24.85 20.58 -13.15
N LEU A 23 25.21 20.27 -14.39
CA LEU A 23 24.69 19.10 -15.12
C LEU A 23 25.22 17.79 -14.52
N TRP A 24 26.45 17.78 -14.04
CA TRP A 24 27.05 16.61 -13.38
C TRP A 24 26.39 16.32 -12.02
N VAL A 25 26.13 17.37 -11.25
CA VAL A 25 25.42 17.30 -9.97
C VAL A 25 23.98 16.82 -10.18
N LYS A 26 23.27 17.32 -11.21
CA LYS A 26 21.94 16.78 -11.58
C LYS A 26 22.00 15.31 -11.99
N GLY A 27 23.05 14.90 -12.72
CA GLY A 27 23.29 13.50 -13.06
C GLY A 27 23.47 12.62 -11.80
N LEU A 28 24.15 13.13 -10.78
CA LEU A 28 24.29 12.48 -9.48
C LEU A 28 22.95 12.35 -8.76
N PHE A 29 22.10 13.36 -8.78
CA PHE A 29 20.77 13.30 -8.16
C PHE A 29 19.81 12.36 -8.91
N ILE A 30 19.93 12.24 -10.24
CA ILE A 30 19.21 11.23 -11.03
C ILE A 30 19.68 9.82 -10.67
N GLN A 31 20.99 9.63 -10.48
CA GLN A 31 21.57 8.35 -10.13
C GLN A 31 21.38 7.98 -8.65
N TYR A 32 21.22 8.97 -7.78
CA TYR A 32 21.03 8.83 -6.34
C TYR A 32 19.89 9.75 -5.85
N PRO A 33 18.63 9.40 -6.08
CA PRO A 33 17.48 10.23 -5.71
C PRO A 33 17.42 10.60 -4.23
N THR A 34 17.96 9.74 -3.36
CA THR A 34 18.09 10.02 -1.92
C THR A 34 18.94 11.25 -1.61
N LEU A 35 19.96 11.55 -2.42
CA LEU A 35 20.76 12.76 -2.24
C LEU A 35 19.96 14.02 -2.59
N LEU A 36 19.07 13.95 -3.57
CA LEU A 36 18.18 15.07 -3.91
C LEU A 36 17.19 15.32 -2.78
N TYR A 37 16.60 14.28 -2.21
CA TYR A 37 15.70 14.38 -1.07
C TYR A 37 16.34 15.07 0.13
N PHE A 38 17.56 14.65 0.52
CA PHE A 38 18.35 15.29 1.59
C PHE A 38 18.70 16.75 1.27
N TRP A 39 18.91 17.04 -0.01
CA TRP A 39 19.23 18.38 -0.48
C TRP A 39 18.03 19.32 -0.42
N GLU A 40 16.85 18.88 -0.86
CA GLU A 40 15.64 19.71 -0.96
C GLU A 40 14.98 19.97 0.41
N ASN A 41 15.09 19.02 1.35
CA ASN A 41 14.39 19.11 2.64
C ASN A 41 15.21 19.68 3.80
N GLY A 42 16.51 19.92 3.61
CA GLY A 42 17.40 20.53 4.60
C GLY A 42 17.62 19.68 5.86
N GLU A 43 18.68 19.96 6.60
CA GLU A 43 19.08 19.20 7.82
C GLU A 43 18.03 19.19 8.94
N GLU A 44 17.17 20.20 9.03
CA GLU A 44 16.22 20.35 10.16
C GLU A 44 15.03 19.35 10.13
N ARG A 45 14.73 18.73 8.99
CA ARG A 45 13.64 17.74 8.89
C ARG A 45 14.09 16.27 8.89
N VAL A 46 15.39 16.04 8.80
CA VAL A 46 15.97 14.70 8.69
C VAL A 46 16.65 14.27 10.01
N THR A 47 16.80 15.17 10.96
CA THR A 47 17.60 14.98 12.16
C THR A 47 17.12 13.89 13.10
N GLU A 48 15.90 13.37 12.95
CA GLU A 48 15.34 12.40 13.89
C GLU A 48 14.62 11.21 13.23
N SER A 49 14.64 11.04 11.90
CA SER A 49 14.11 9.82 11.35
C SER A 49 15.13 8.68 11.59
N ASP A 50 14.69 7.62 12.24
CA ASP A 50 15.50 6.40 12.45
C ASP A 50 16.02 5.81 11.14
N TYR A 51 15.38 6.12 10.04
CA TYR A 51 15.82 5.81 8.68
C TYR A 51 17.19 6.44 8.36
N ALA A 52 17.42 7.71 8.73
CA ALA A 52 18.75 8.33 8.54
C ALA A 52 19.84 7.64 9.39
N ARG A 53 19.50 7.17 10.60
CA ARG A 53 20.40 6.37 11.45
C ARG A 53 20.71 5.00 10.88
N LEU A 54 19.74 4.33 10.26
CA LEU A 54 19.94 3.04 9.57
C LEU A 54 20.82 3.18 8.32
N LEU A 55 20.89 4.37 7.72
CA LEU A 55 21.73 4.67 6.56
C LEU A 55 23.14 5.15 6.91
N LEU A 56 23.40 5.53 8.16
CA LEU A 56 24.76 5.95 8.59
C LEU A 56 25.72 4.75 8.64
N PRO A 57 27.00 4.95 8.25
CA PRO A 57 28.01 3.92 8.45
C PRO A 57 28.16 3.64 9.96
N GLU A 58 28.42 2.37 10.30
CA GLU A 58 28.53 1.85 11.66
C GLU A 58 29.32 2.78 12.59
N GLY A 59 28.60 3.54 13.41
CA GLY A 59 29.12 4.18 14.59
C GLY A 59 29.29 3.15 15.71
N SER A 60 30.10 3.47 16.73
CA SER A 60 30.44 2.57 17.84
C SER A 60 29.19 2.03 18.56
N ASP A 61 29.30 0.84 19.16
CA ASP A 61 28.24 0.15 19.93
C ASP A 61 27.60 0.98 21.07
N GLU A 62 28.12 2.13 21.38
CA GLU A 62 27.57 3.05 22.39
C GLU A 62 26.38 3.87 21.83
N ASP A 63 26.34 4.13 20.52
CA ASP A 63 25.25 4.88 19.86
C ASP A 63 24.02 4.00 19.61
N ARG A 64 24.16 2.67 19.61
CA ARG A 64 23.07 1.72 19.43
C ARG A 64 22.18 1.52 20.67
N LYS A 65 22.66 1.85 21.86
CA LYS A 65 21.96 1.59 23.14
C LYS A 65 20.78 2.54 23.42
N GLY A 66 20.52 3.51 22.57
CA GLY A 66 19.47 4.52 22.75
C GLY A 66 18.27 4.40 21.79
N VAL A 67 18.32 3.51 20.79
CA VAL A 67 17.22 3.33 19.86
C VAL A 67 16.29 2.26 20.40
N SER A 68 15.15 2.67 20.97
CA SER A 68 14.09 1.76 21.40
C SER A 68 13.37 1.19 20.17
N GLU A 69 12.74 0.02 20.31
CA GLU A 69 11.87 -0.57 19.30
C GLU A 69 10.79 0.42 18.84
N GLU A 70 10.28 1.24 19.78
CA GLU A 70 9.36 2.36 19.51
C GLU A 70 9.91 3.37 18.51
N ALA A 71 11.20 3.74 18.60
CA ALA A 71 11.80 4.74 17.69
C ALA A 71 11.90 4.27 16.24
N LEU A 72 11.98 2.95 15.99
CA LEU A 72 11.97 2.37 14.64
C LEU A 72 10.56 2.35 14.01
N GLU A 73 9.52 2.19 14.85
CA GLU A 73 8.12 2.26 14.40
C GLU A 73 7.72 3.68 13.99
N TYR A 74 8.27 4.71 14.65
CA TYR A 74 8.00 6.11 14.28
C TYR A 74 8.46 6.47 12.85
N GLY A 75 9.47 5.80 12.34
CA GLY A 75 9.95 5.99 10.98
C GLY A 75 8.95 5.51 9.91
N GLU A 76 8.03 4.60 10.24
CA GLU A 76 7.03 4.11 9.31
C GLU A 76 6.03 5.21 8.89
N ASP A 77 5.59 6.04 9.85
CA ASP A 77 4.62 7.11 9.61
C ASP A 77 5.24 8.33 8.88
N ALA A 78 6.54 8.57 9.06
CA ALA A 78 7.23 9.68 8.43
C ALA A 78 7.48 9.49 6.92
N MET A 79 7.20 8.30 6.39
CA MET A 79 7.56 7.92 5.03
C MET A 79 6.38 7.96 4.07
N HIS A 80 5.71 9.11 3.96
CA HIS A 80 4.86 9.39 2.81
C HIS A 80 5.69 9.46 1.53
N LEU A 81 5.13 8.93 0.43
CA LEU A 81 5.72 9.02 -0.91
C LEU A 81 6.08 10.47 -1.23
N SER A 82 7.34 10.76 -1.52
CA SER A 82 7.70 12.05 -2.07
C SER A 82 7.02 12.26 -3.43
N GLU A 83 6.69 13.49 -3.80
CA GLU A 83 6.04 13.82 -5.09
C GLU A 83 6.78 13.23 -6.29
N SER A 84 8.10 13.13 -6.23
CA SER A 84 8.92 12.53 -7.29
C SER A 84 8.73 11.01 -7.40
N MET A 85 8.49 10.31 -6.29
CA MET A 85 8.24 8.88 -6.24
C MET A 85 6.82 8.56 -6.67
N GLN A 86 5.85 9.41 -6.29
CA GLN A 86 4.47 9.35 -6.79
C GLN A 86 4.44 9.53 -8.32
N SER A 87 5.22 10.47 -8.87
CA SER A 87 5.28 10.71 -10.31
C SER A 87 5.94 9.57 -11.10
N ALA A 88 6.96 8.91 -10.53
CA ALA A 88 7.60 7.74 -11.14
C ALA A 88 6.63 6.54 -11.15
N PHE A 89 5.93 6.32 -10.05
CA PHE A 89 4.91 5.28 -9.91
C PHE A 89 3.75 5.46 -10.90
N LEU A 90 3.31 6.71 -11.10
CA LEU A 90 2.26 7.06 -12.06
C LEU A 90 2.68 6.86 -13.50
N LYS A 91 3.93 7.23 -13.86
CA LYS A 91 4.47 7.01 -15.21
C LYS A 91 4.52 5.54 -15.60
N GLU A 92 4.84 4.67 -14.66
CA GLU A 92 4.85 3.23 -14.91
C GLU A 92 3.44 2.66 -15.08
N ASN A 93 2.43 3.27 -14.45
CA ASN A 93 1.03 2.86 -14.58
C ASN A 93 0.30 3.51 -15.77
N GLU A 94 0.81 4.58 -16.38
CA GLU A 94 0.24 5.22 -17.58
C GLU A 94 0.12 4.24 -18.78
N GLY A 95 0.97 3.24 -18.86
CA GLY A 95 0.89 2.19 -19.89
C GLY A 95 -0.39 1.34 -19.83
N TYR A 96 -1.03 1.24 -18.67
CA TYR A 96 -2.31 0.54 -18.49
C TYR A 96 -3.52 1.44 -18.79
N LEU A 97 -3.38 2.76 -18.65
CA LEU A 97 -4.47 3.72 -18.79
C LEU A 97 -4.62 4.28 -20.23
N SER A 98 -3.58 4.17 -21.08
CA SER A 98 -3.57 4.75 -22.42
C SER A 98 -4.36 3.98 -23.49
N GLY A 99 -5.04 2.91 -23.12
CA GLY A 99 -5.82 2.06 -24.05
C GLY A 99 -7.29 2.48 -24.29
N ARG A 100 -7.81 3.49 -23.59
CA ARG A 100 -9.20 3.95 -23.79
C ARG A 100 -9.28 5.45 -23.99
N GLN A 101 -9.74 5.83 -25.18
CA GLN A 101 -10.09 7.22 -25.51
C GLN A 101 -11.33 7.66 -24.74
N GLU A 102 -11.31 8.95 -24.37
CA GLU A 102 -12.43 9.69 -23.81
C GLU A 102 -13.66 9.60 -24.73
N GLU A 103 -14.70 8.90 -24.31
CA GLU A 103 -16.04 9.16 -24.79
C GLU A 103 -16.70 10.15 -23.84
N THR A 104 -17.04 11.31 -24.38
CA THR A 104 -17.78 12.38 -23.71
C THR A 104 -19.13 11.87 -23.26
N ALA A 105 -19.33 11.81 -21.94
CA ALA A 105 -20.61 11.44 -21.34
C ALA A 105 -21.63 12.57 -21.54
N GLU A 106 -22.62 12.35 -22.38
CA GLU A 106 -23.90 13.06 -22.32
C GLU A 106 -24.68 12.56 -21.10
N SER A 107 -25.16 13.49 -20.30
CA SER A 107 -25.98 13.30 -19.11
C SER A 107 -27.31 12.62 -19.47
N GLU A 108 -27.35 11.29 -19.39
CA GLU A 108 -28.61 10.55 -19.25
C GLU A 108 -28.84 10.20 -17.78
N ALA A 109 -30.08 10.33 -17.32
CA ALA A 109 -30.52 10.06 -15.96
C ALA A 109 -29.97 8.71 -15.46
N GLN A 110 -29.06 8.77 -14.42
CA GLN A 110 -28.50 7.63 -13.76
C GLN A 110 -29.61 6.85 -13.06
N THR A 111 -30.09 5.79 -13.70
CA THR A 111 -30.64 4.66 -12.95
C THR A 111 -29.46 4.08 -12.16
N GLU A 112 -29.57 4.06 -10.84
CA GLU A 112 -28.58 3.41 -9.94
C GLU A 112 -28.30 2.00 -10.44
N ARG A 113 -27.19 1.81 -11.11
CA ARG A 113 -26.75 0.48 -11.54
C ARG A 113 -26.14 -0.20 -10.35
N SER A 114 -26.77 -1.26 -9.87
CA SER A 114 -26.22 -2.08 -8.79
C SER A 114 -25.02 -2.90 -9.30
N PHE A 115 -24.00 -3.03 -8.46
CA PHE A 115 -22.87 -3.91 -8.74
C PHE A 115 -23.28 -5.37 -8.81
N VAL A 116 -22.82 -6.06 -9.85
CA VAL A 116 -22.99 -7.50 -10.02
C VAL A 116 -21.60 -8.16 -9.99
N PRO A 117 -21.32 -9.04 -9.04
CA PRO A 117 -20.08 -9.78 -9.01
C PRO A 117 -19.83 -10.54 -10.32
N VAL A 118 -18.64 -10.43 -10.89
CA VAL A 118 -18.27 -11.14 -12.11
C VAL A 118 -18.11 -12.63 -11.79
N ALA A 119 -18.90 -13.48 -12.43
CA ALA A 119 -18.94 -14.91 -12.15
C ALA A 119 -17.77 -15.69 -12.76
N GLU A 120 -17.22 -15.22 -13.87
CA GLU A 120 -16.17 -15.88 -14.62
C GLU A 120 -14.98 -14.93 -14.83
N LYS A 121 -13.78 -15.48 -14.88
CA LYS A 121 -12.56 -14.72 -15.17
C LYS A 121 -12.65 -14.08 -16.56
N THR A 122 -12.40 -12.77 -16.62
CA THR A 122 -12.32 -12.01 -17.88
C THR A 122 -10.94 -12.14 -18.54
N TYR A 123 -9.93 -12.45 -17.74
CA TYR A 123 -8.56 -12.71 -18.15
C TYR A 123 -8.03 -13.92 -17.36
N ARG A 124 -7.09 -14.69 -17.96
CA ARG A 124 -6.39 -15.79 -17.26
C ARG A 124 -4.89 -15.63 -17.46
N TYR A 125 -4.15 -15.74 -16.38
CA TYR A 125 -2.70 -15.74 -16.42
C TYR A 125 -2.18 -17.08 -16.96
N ARG A 126 -1.13 -17.00 -17.79
CA ARG A 126 -0.24 -18.12 -18.06
C ARG A 126 0.94 -18.01 -17.12
N TRP A 127 0.89 -18.72 -16.01
CA TRP A 127 1.86 -18.58 -14.92
C TRP A 127 3.28 -18.93 -15.34
N GLU A 128 3.46 -19.78 -16.35
CA GLU A 128 4.76 -20.11 -16.93
C GLU A 128 5.44 -18.86 -17.51
N GLU A 129 4.70 -17.92 -18.04
CA GLU A 129 5.21 -16.64 -18.58
C GLU A 129 5.62 -15.66 -17.48
N LEU A 130 5.16 -15.86 -16.25
CA LEU A 130 5.50 -15.09 -15.07
C LEU A 130 6.51 -15.80 -14.16
N SER A 131 7.14 -16.84 -14.63
CA SER A 131 8.17 -17.58 -13.88
C SER A 131 9.49 -16.81 -13.76
N ALA A 132 9.77 -15.89 -14.68
CA ALA A 132 10.91 -15.00 -14.58
C ALA A 132 10.62 -13.85 -13.61
N TYR A 133 11.57 -13.58 -12.72
CA TYR A 133 11.46 -12.55 -11.69
C TYR A 133 11.15 -11.16 -12.26
N GLU A 134 11.82 -10.77 -13.35
CA GLU A 134 11.64 -9.47 -14.00
C GLU A 134 10.22 -9.29 -14.55
N ASP A 135 9.63 -10.35 -15.11
CA ASP A 135 8.27 -10.31 -15.65
C ASP A 135 7.26 -10.23 -14.50
N LEU A 136 7.48 -10.97 -13.41
CA LEU A 136 6.66 -10.93 -12.22
C LEU A 136 6.69 -9.55 -11.54
N ILE A 137 7.87 -8.99 -11.34
CA ILE A 137 8.02 -7.62 -10.78
C ILE A 137 7.27 -6.62 -11.64
N LYS A 138 7.47 -6.65 -12.94
CA LYS A 138 6.85 -5.71 -13.86
C LYS A 138 5.33 -5.80 -13.88
N ALA A 139 4.79 -7.02 -13.78
CA ALA A 139 3.35 -7.25 -13.86
C ALA A 139 2.63 -6.97 -12.53
N PHE A 140 3.26 -7.28 -11.38
CA PHE A 140 2.58 -7.31 -10.09
C PHE A 140 3.06 -6.28 -9.07
N TYR A 141 4.31 -5.81 -9.14
CA TYR A 141 4.93 -5.08 -8.05
C TYR A 141 5.47 -3.71 -8.44
N ALA A 142 5.36 -2.79 -7.50
CA ALA A 142 6.09 -1.52 -7.48
C ALA A 142 6.97 -1.51 -6.21
N VAL A 143 8.29 -1.51 -6.40
CA VAL A 143 9.25 -1.60 -5.29
C VAL A 143 9.73 -0.21 -4.92
N ASP A 144 9.46 0.19 -3.68
CA ASP A 144 9.92 1.47 -3.14
C ASP A 144 11.44 1.58 -3.13
N SER A 145 11.93 2.81 -3.28
CA SER A 145 13.37 3.10 -3.29
C SER A 145 14.07 2.79 -1.97
N THR A 146 13.34 2.60 -0.88
CA THR A 146 13.86 2.29 0.46
C THR A 146 14.18 0.82 0.67
N THR A 147 13.65 -0.06 -0.18
CA THR A 147 13.76 -1.52 -0.04
C THR A 147 14.29 -2.22 -1.28
N VAL A 148 14.46 -3.51 -1.18
CA VAL A 148 14.69 -4.44 -2.30
C VAL A 148 13.89 -5.72 -2.06
N ALA A 149 13.21 -6.18 -3.10
CA ALA A 149 12.58 -7.50 -3.12
C ALA A 149 13.42 -8.42 -3.99
N GLY A 150 13.93 -9.51 -3.44
CA GLY A 150 14.74 -10.48 -4.18
C GLY A 150 13.90 -11.62 -4.76
N GLU A 151 14.46 -12.36 -5.73
CA GLU A 151 13.80 -13.52 -6.33
C GLU A 151 13.31 -14.55 -5.31
N GLN A 152 14.01 -14.70 -4.19
CA GLN A 152 13.63 -15.64 -3.14
C GLN A 152 12.31 -15.29 -2.44
N LEU A 153 11.89 -14.01 -2.49
CA LEU A 153 10.62 -13.56 -1.90
C LEU A 153 9.47 -13.62 -2.90
N LEU A 154 9.75 -13.37 -4.17
CA LEU A 154 8.75 -13.16 -5.21
C LEU A 154 8.84 -14.28 -6.25
N GLN A 155 8.26 -15.43 -5.91
CA GLN A 155 8.11 -16.58 -6.78
C GLN A 155 6.63 -16.90 -6.94
N ALA A 156 6.07 -16.74 -8.14
CA ALA A 156 4.64 -16.85 -8.39
C ALA A 156 4.07 -18.21 -7.90
N GLU A 157 4.75 -19.32 -8.23
CA GLU A 157 4.33 -20.66 -7.82
C GLU A 157 4.27 -20.78 -6.29
N ALA A 158 5.33 -20.40 -5.59
CA ALA A 158 5.40 -20.47 -4.13
C ALA A 158 4.36 -19.58 -3.44
N LEU A 159 4.03 -18.41 -4.01
CA LEU A 159 3.01 -17.51 -3.49
C LEU A 159 1.59 -18.03 -3.75
N LEU A 160 1.36 -18.69 -4.89
CA LEU A 160 0.06 -19.31 -5.22
C LEU A 160 -0.22 -20.59 -4.42
N GLU A 161 0.82 -21.33 -4.01
CA GLU A 161 0.68 -22.58 -3.26
C GLU A 161 0.26 -22.37 -1.80
N ARG A 162 0.42 -21.16 -1.26
CA ARG A 162 0.02 -20.88 0.12
C ARG A 162 -1.49 -20.84 0.27
N ASP A 163 -2.00 -21.55 1.27
CA ASP A 163 -3.43 -21.59 1.57
C ASP A 163 -3.88 -20.30 2.29
N MET A 164 -4.59 -19.44 1.55
CA MET A 164 -5.14 -18.19 2.06
C MET A 164 -6.60 -18.32 2.49
N ARG A 165 -7.17 -19.52 2.49
CA ARG A 165 -8.56 -19.74 2.90
C ARG A 165 -8.75 -19.45 4.38
N ILE A 166 -9.93 -18.90 4.72
CA ILE A 166 -10.41 -18.83 6.08
C ILE A 166 -10.92 -20.22 6.49
N GLN A 167 -10.48 -20.70 7.65
CA GLN A 167 -10.81 -22.04 8.14
C GLN A 167 -11.99 -22.03 9.13
N GLY A 168 -12.23 -20.89 9.79
CA GLY A 168 -13.27 -20.74 10.80
C GLY A 168 -14.70 -20.79 10.24
N SER A 169 -15.65 -21.22 11.07
CA SER A 169 -17.06 -21.44 10.70
C SER A 169 -17.92 -20.17 10.57
N GLY A 170 -17.40 -18.99 10.89
CA GLY A 170 -18.17 -17.73 10.95
C GLY A 170 -19.01 -17.55 12.23
N GLU A 171 -19.04 -18.52 13.13
CA GLU A 171 -19.72 -18.36 14.44
C GLU A 171 -18.99 -17.37 15.37
N ALA A 172 -17.67 -17.22 15.18
CA ALA A 172 -16.83 -16.27 15.89
C ALA A 172 -16.15 -15.32 14.88
N PRO A 173 -15.64 -14.15 15.33
CA PRO A 173 -14.97 -13.20 14.45
C PRO A 173 -13.83 -13.83 13.66
N GLN A 174 -13.80 -13.60 12.35
CA GLN A 174 -12.83 -14.15 11.40
C GLN A 174 -11.94 -13.08 10.80
N ILE A 175 -12.48 -11.87 10.63
CA ILE A 175 -11.83 -10.75 9.98
C ILE A 175 -11.87 -9.54 10.91
N LEU A 176 -10.74 -8.89 11.09
CA LEU A 176 -10.63 -7.59 11.73
C LEU A 176 -10.29 -6.55 10.67
N ILE A 177 -11.10 -5.50 10.55
CA ILE A 177 -10.78 -4.28 9.80
C ILE A 177 -10.48 -3.19 10.83
N TYR A 178 -9.38 -2.48 10.64
CA TYR A 178 -8.99 -1.33 11.44
C TYR A 178 -8.32 -0.27 10.57
N HIS A 179 -7.98 0.87 11.14
CA HIS A 179 -7.37 1.99 10.46
C HIS A 179 -6.25 2.57 11.32
N THR A 180 -5.00 2.43 10.90
CA THR A 180 -3.90 3.15 11.53
C THR A 180 -4.12 4.66 11.39
N HIS A 181 -4.66 5.11 10.24
CA HIS A 181 -5.00 6.48 9.94
C HIS A 181 -6.51 6.69 9.78
N SER A 182 -7.24 6.74 10.90
CA SER A 182 -8.71 6.83 10.94
C SER A 182 -9.28 8.16 10.45
N LYS A 183 -8.46 9.21 10.37
CA LYS A 183 -8.87 10.57 9.93
C LYS A 183 -8.69 10.80 8.43
N GLU A 184 -8.37 9.79 7.66
CA GLU A 184 -8.26 9.91 6.23
C GLU A 184 -9.61 10.17 5.58
N ALA A 185 -9.70 11.32 4.88
CA ALA A 185 -10.92 11.83 4.25
C ALA A 185 -10.81 11.78 2.72
N PHE A 186 -11.95 11.81 2.03
CA PHE A 186 -12.07 11.89 0.58
C PHE A 186 -12.51 13.29 0.15
N ALA A 187 -12.66 13.53 -1.15
CA ALA A 187 -12.87 14.86 -1.72
C ALA A 187 -14.15 15.53 -1.25
N ASP A 188 -15.18 14.77 -0.93
CA ASP A 188 -16.51 15.21 -0.51
C ASP A 188 -16.88 14.75 0.91
N SER A 189 -15.93 14.19 1.67
CA SER A 189 -16.15 13.84 3.07
C SER A 189 -16.48 15.07 3.90
N VAL A 190 -17.42 14.92 4.83
CA VAL A 190 -17.84 15.98 5.74
C VAL A 190 -16.98 15.93 7.00
N GLU A 191 -16.27 17.02 7.30
CA GLU A 191 -15.40 17.10 8.46
C GLU A 191 -16.17 16.84 9.77
N GLY A 192 -15.67 15.89 10.57
CA GLY A 192 -16.25 15.51 11.86
C GLY A 192 -17.42 14.52 11.78
N ASP A 193 -17.78 14.03 10.60
CA ASP A 193 -18.74 12.94 10.44
C ASP A 193 -17.99 11.59 10.36
N GLU A 194 -18.10 10.78 11.41
CA GLU A 194 -17.46 9.47 11.52
C GLU A 194 -18.00 8.43 10.51
N ASN A 195 -19.15 8.71 9.86
CA ASN A 195 -19.70 7.85 8.81
C ASN A 195 -19.11 8.14 7.43
N ASN A 196 -18.20 9.07 7.34
CA ASN A 196 -17.49 9.46 6.12
C ASN A 196 -16.02 9.07 6.22
N GLY A 197 -15.30 9.31 5.11
CA GLY A 197 -13.88 9.01 5.03
C GLY A 197 -13.60 7.52 5.11
N ILE A 198 -12.39 7.21 5.54
CA ILE A 198 -11.93 5.82 5.59
C ILE A 198 -12.70 4.97 6.60
N LEU A 199 -13.22 5.56 7.67
CA LEU A 199 -14.08 4.87 8.64
C LEU A 199 -15.40 4.44 7.99
N GLY A 200 -16.07 5.34 7.26
CA GLY A 200 -17.29 5.00 6.51
C GLY A 200 -17.05 3.93 5.45
N ALA A 201 -15.92 3.98 4.75
CA ALA A 201 -15.51 2.94 3.81
C ALA A 201 -15.28 1.59 4.51
N GLY A 202 -14.67 1.59 5.70
CA GLY A 202 -14.47 0.40 6.52
C GLY A 202 -15.78 -0.23 7.00
N ASP A 203 -16.73 0.60 7.45
CA ASP A 203 -18.08 0.16 7.82
C ASP A 203 -18.80 -0.51 6.65
N TYR A 204 -18.78 0.14 5.48
CA TYR A 204 -19.44 -0.40 4.27
C TYR A 204 -18.77 -1.69 3.78
N LEU A 205 -17.44 -1.78 3.78
CA LEU A 205 -16.73 -3.02 3.45
C LEU A 205 -17.08 -4.15 4.43
N ALA A 206 -17.14 -3.84 5.74
CA ALA A 206 -17.52 -4.81 6.75
C ALA A 206 -18.97 -5.29 6.58
N GLU A 207 -19.90 -4.39 6.24
CA GLU A 207 -21.29 -4.73 5.93
C GLU A 207 -21.39 -5.67 4.71
N LEU A 208 -20.69 -5.36 3.62
CA LEU A 208 -20.64 -6.21 2.43
C LEU A 208 -20.12 -7.62 2.75
N LEU A 209 -19.04 -7.72 3.54
CA LEU A 209 -18.45 -8.99 3.91
C LEU A 209 -19.39 -9.82 4.83
N ARG A 210 -20.13 -9.15 5.74
CA ARG A 210 -21.12 -9.81 6.59
C ARG A 210 -22.36 -10.25 5.80
N ASP A 211 -22.99 -9.31 5.12
CA ASP A 211 -24.35 -9.51 4.58
C ASP A 211 -24.35 -10.26 3.26
N ARG A 212 -23.36 -9.99 2.40
CA ARG A 212 -23.29 -10.63 1.08
C ARG A 212 -22.50 -11.92 1.09
N TYR A 213 -21.43 -11.99 1.89
CA TYR A 213 -20.48 -13.10 1.87
C TYR A 213 -20.50 -13.97 3.14
N GLY A 214 -21.16 -13.52 4.22
CA GLY A 214 -21.40 -14.33 5.42
C GLY A 214 -20.22 -14.47 6.37
N TYR A 215 -19.21 -13.57 6.26
CA TYR A 215 -18.10 -13.53 7.21
C TYR A 215 -18.50 -12.86 8.52
N ASN A 216 -17.89 -13.28 9.62
CA ASN A 216 -17.98 -12.58 10.90
C ASN A 216 -16.82 -11.58 10.98
N VAL A 217 -17.14 -10.29 10.89
CA VAL A 217 -16.19 -9.20 10.77
C VAL A 217 -16.30 -8.29 12.00
N ILE A 218 -15.18 -7.93 12.60
CA ILE A 218 -15.06 -6.80 13.51
C ILE A 218 -14.54 -5.61 12.69
N HIS A 219 -15.24 -4.48 12.71
CA HIS A 219 -14.69 -3.20 12.28
C HIS A 219 -14.35 -2.38 13.52
N HIS A 220 -13.06 -2.08 13.70
CA HIS A 220 -12.54 -1.33 14.82
C HIS A 220 -12.24 0.10 14.42
N SER A 221 -13.00 1.06 14.98
CA SER A 221 -12.95 2.50 14.68
C SER A 221 -12.06 3.30 15.63
N GLY A 222 -11.00 2.69 16.18
CA GLY A 222 -10.04 3.37 17.06
C GLY A 222 -9.33 4.50 16.34
N CYS A 223 -9.06 5.62 17.06
CA CYS A 223 -8.33 6.76 16.52
C CYS A 223 -6.89 6.78 17.05
N TYR A 224 -5.91 6.58 16.19
CA TYR A 224 -4.49 6.47 16.54
C TYR A 224 -3.65 7.61 15.98
N ASP A 225 -4.16 8.34 14.99
CA ASP A 225 -3.47 9.35 14.19
C ASP A 225 -3.70 10.80 14.66
N ASN A 226 -3.98 11.01 15.95
CA ASN A 226 -3.93 12.36 16.55
C ASN A 226 -2.54 12.98 16.41
N GLU A 227 -1.51 12.14 16.48
CA GLU A 227 -0.12 12.44 16.14
C GLU A 227 0.28 11.39 15.10
N ARG A 228 0.29 11.79 13.81
CA ARG A 228 0.41 10.89 12.67
C ARG A 228 1.68 10.03 12.73
N ASP A 229 2.79 10.62 13.15
CA ASP A 229 4.11 9.98 13.21
C ASP A 229 4.18 8.79 14.21
N TYR A 230 3.17 8.63 15.06
CA TYR A 230 3.10 7.58 16.08
C TYR A 230 1.88 6.65 15.89
N ALA A 231 1.18 6.75 14.78
CA ALA A 231 -0.09 6.06 14.59
C ALA A 231 0.06 4.53 14.65
N TYR A 232 1.07 3.96 13.97
CA TYR A 232 1.34 2.51 14.00
C TYR A 232 1.66 2.00 15.40
N SER A 233 2.54 2.69 16.13
CA SER A 233 2.91 2.31 17.50
C SER A 233 1.75 2.46 18.48
N LYS A 234 0.84 3.43 18.25
CA LYS A 234 -0.37 3.61 19.06
C LYS A 234 -1.46 2.59 18.73
N ALA A 235 -1.59 2.18 17.47
CA ALA A 235 -2.53 1.16 17.04
C ALA A 235 -2.14 -0.23 17.54
N LEU A 236 -0.85 -0.56 17.51
CA LEU A 236 -0.33 -1.90 17.79
C LEU A 236 -0.90 -2.54 19.06
N PRO A 237 -0.81 -1.95 20.26
CA PRO A 237 -1.30 -2.59 21.49
C PRO A 237 -2.82 -2.80 21.51
N ALA A 238 -3.58 -1.96 20.81
CA ALA A 238 -5.03 -2.10 20.71
C ALA A 238 -5.42 -3.28 19.81
N ILE A 239 -4.69 -3.44 18.70
CA ILE A 239 -4.93 -4.55 17.77
C ILE A 239 -4.47 -5.88 18.38
N GLU A 240 -3.32 -5.91 19.07
CA GLU A 240 -2.87 -7.08 19.83
C GLU A 240 -3.92 -7.51 20.88
N ALA A 241 -4.50 -6.57 21.62
CA ALA A 241 -5.55 -6.87 22.61
C ALA A 241 -6.81 -7.46 21.95
N LEU A 242 -7.21 -6.98 20.76
CA LEU A 242 -8.33 -7.55 20.01
C LEU A 242 -8.03 -8.97 19.52
N LEU A 243 -6.82 -9.23 19.07
CA LEU A 243 -6.41 -10.58 18.63
C LEU A 243 -6.31 -11.55 19.81
N GLU A 244 -5.95 -11.07 21.02
CA GLU A 244 -5.97 -11.87 22.24
C GLU A 244 -7.42 -12.16 22.69
N GLU A 245 -8.32 -11.17 22.59
CA GLU A 245 -9.75 -11.33 22.95
C GLU A 245 -10.48 -12.24 21.96
N TYR A 246 -10.15 -12.14 20.65
CA TYR A 246 -10.79 -12.91 19.58
C TYR A 246 -9.77 -13.76 18.80
N PRO A 247 -9.25 -14.85 19.39
CA PRO A 247 -8.23 -15.70 18.75
C PRO A 247 -8.73 -16.47 17.51
N SER A 248 -9.99 -16.33 17.16
CA SER A 248 -10.62 -16.83 15.94
C SER A 248 -10.38 -15.95 14.72
N ILE A 249 -9.85 -14.73 14.91
CA ILE A 249 -9.50 -13.82 13.80
C ILE A 249 -8.34 -14.43 13.01
N GLU A 250 -8.58 -14.67 11.74
CA GLU A 250 -7.59 -15.20 10.80
C GLU A 250 -7.05 -14.16 9.82
N VAL A 251 -7.77 -13.05 9.66
CA VAL A 251 -7.43 -11.97 8.72
C VAL A 251 -7.45 -10.63 9.43
N VAL A 252 -6.40 -9.82 9.20
CA VAL A 252 -6.31 -8.45 9.70
C VAL A 252 -6.13 -7.51 8.52
N ILE A 253 -7.02 -6.55 8.36
CA ILE A 253 -6.99 -5.56 7.28
C ILE A 253 -6.78 -4.17 7.91
N ASP A 254 -5.66 -3.54 7.57
CA ASP A 254 -5.43 -2.12 7.79
C ASP A 254 -5.89 -1.35 6.55
N LEU A 255 -7.03 -0.69 6.66
CA LEU A 255 -7.66 -0.02 5.51
C LEU A 255 -7.33 1.47 5.52
N HIS A 256 -6.66 1.91 4.48
CA HIS A 256 -6.19 3.27 4.23
C HIS A 256 -6.72 3.83 2.91
N ARG A 257 -6.44 5.08 2.66
CA ARG A 257 -6.46 5.68 1.34
C ARG A 257 -5.06 6.22 0.99
N ASP A 258 -4.71 6.19 -0.28
CA ASP A 258 -3.45 6.73 -0.79
C ASP A 258 -3.45 8.27 -0.80
N GLU A 259 -2.27 8.86 -0.95
CA GLU A 259 -2.10 10.30 -1.19
C GLU A 259 -1.58 10.53 -2.60
N MET A 260 -2.33 11.31 -3.39
CA MET A 260 -2.03 11.57 -4.79
C MET A 260 -1.93 13.08 -5.05
N PRO A 261 -1.14 13.52 -6.07
CA PRO A 261 -1.17 14.92 -6.50
C PRO A 261 -2.60 15.41 -6.76
N ALA A 262 -2.86 16.69 -6.48
CA ALA A 262 -4.21 17.26 -6.52
C ALA A 262 -4.89 17.17 -7.89
N ASP A 263 -4.13 17.03 -8.97
CA ASP A 263 -4.59 16.86 -10.34
C ASP A 263 -4.79 15.40 -10.77
N ARG A 264 -4.58 14.45 -9.86
CA ARG A 264 -4.68 13.01 -10.12
C ARG A 264 -5.83 12.39 -9.33
N ARG A 265 -6.71 11.71 -10.04
CA ARG A 265 -7.85 10.96 -9.48
C ARG A 265 -7.75 9.51 -9.92
N LEU A 266 -7.78 8.60 -8.96
CA LEU A 266 -7.70 7.17 -9.18
C LEU A 266 -9.10 6.61 -9.43
N VAL A 267 -9.58 6.67 -10.66
CA VAL A 267 -10.95 6.27 -11.01
C VAL A 267 -10.97 5.52 -12.34
N MET A 268 -11.83 4.51 -12.42
CA MET A 268 -12.17 3.82 -13.66
C MET A 268 -13.68 3.61 -13.76
N ASP A 269 -14.18 3.33 -14.93
CA ASP A 269 -15.55 2.84 -15.10
C ASP A 269 -15.60 1.33 -14.83
N LEU A 270 -16.42 0.92 -13.88
CA LEU A 270 -16.73 -0.48 -13.63
C LEU A 270 -18.24 -0.70 -13.72
N GLN A 271 -18.67 -1.39 -14.77
CA GLN A 271 -20.10 -1.66 -15.04
C GLN A 271 -20.94 -0.39 -15.18
N GLY A 272 -20.37 0.69 -15.71
CA GLY A 272 -21.02 2.00 -15.89
C GLY A 272 -21.10 2.82 -14.61
N ARG A 273 -20.25 2.53 -13.60
CA ARG A 273 -20.16 3.23 -12.32
C ARG A 273 -18.74 3.77 -12.13
N PRO A 274 -18.56 5.03 -11.76
CA PRO A 274 -17.25 5.56 -11.41
C PRO A 274 -16.73 4.84 -10.16
N THR A 275 -15.62 4.16 -10.26
CA THR A 275 -15.10 3.27 -9.22
C THR A 275 -13.64 3.63 -8.92
N ALA A 276 -13.31 3.85 -7.66
CA ALA A 276 -11.94 4.13 -7.28
C ALA A 276 -11.04 2.91 -7.51
N GLN A 277 -9.80 3.16 -7.97
CA GLN A 277 -8.78 2.12 -8.01
C GLN A 277 -8.14 1.98 -6.63
N PHE A 278 -7.77 0.77 -6.24
CA PHE A 278 -7.09 0.50 -4.98
C PHE A 278 -5.75 -0.21 -5.18
N MET A 279 -5.01 -0.40 -4.10
CA MET A 279 -3.68 -1.02 -4.11
C MET A 279 -3.48 -1.88 -2.87
N PHE A 280 -2.85 -3.03 -3.03
CA PHE A 280 -2.33 -3.81 -1.92
C PHE A 280 -0.91 -3.38 -1.61
N PHE A 281 -0.55 -3.45 -0.33
CA PHE A 281 0.73 -2.98 0.16
C PHE A 281 1.37 -4.05 1.04
N ASN A 282 2.71 -4.18 0.99
CA ASN A 282 3.46 -5.05 1.89
C ASN A 282 4.71 -4.36 2.43
N GLY A 283 4.88 -4.45 3.75
CA GLY A 283 6.11 -4.14 4.43
C GLY A 283 7.06 -5.32 4.41
N LEU A 284 8.28 -5.13 3.90
CA LEU A 284 9.25 -6.22 3.70
C LEU A 284 10.17 -6.44 4.90
N CYS A 285 10.14 -5.57 5.91
CA CYS A 285 11.08 -5.60 7.05
C CYS A 285 12.55 -5.63 6.58
N ARG A 286 12.83 -4.97 5.46
CA ARG A 286 14.12 -5.01 4.77
C ARG A 286 14.42 -3.70 4.07
N THR A 287 15.62 -3.19 4.27
CA THR A 287 16.19 -2.08 3.51
C THR A 287 17.11 -2.59 2.40
N LYS A 288 17.65 -1.67 1.59
CA LYS A 288 18.73 -2.00 0.64
C LYS A 288 20.01 -2.57 1.30
N LYS A 289 20.16 -2.39 2.60
CA LYS A 289 21.31 -2.91 3.35
C LYS A 289 21.09 -4.31 3.93
N GLY A 290 19.86 -4.79 3.96
CA GLY A 290 19.49 -6.07 4.53
C GLY A 290 18.21 -6.01 5.35
N GLU A 291 17.94 -7.05 6.09
CA GLU A 291 16.81 -7.18 7.01
C GLU A 291 16.92 -6.20 8.17
N ILE A 292 15.78 -5.79 8.71
CA ILE A 292 15.69 -4.94 9.89
C ILE A 292 15.42 -5.85 11.06
N ASP A 293 16.49 -6.23 11.78
CA ASP A 293 16.45 -7.24 12.85
C ASP A 293 15.45 -6.92 13.98
N GLN A 294 15.13 -5.64 14.18
CA GLN A 294 14.18 -5.17 15.20
C GLN A 294 12.74 -5.22 14.75
N LEU A 295 12.50 -5.40 13.45
CA LEU A 295 11.15 -5.43 12.86
C LEU A 295 10.88 -6.80 12.20
N GLU A 296 11.08 -7.88 12.95
CA GLU A 296 10.79 -9.21 12.45
C GLU A 296 9.31 -9.36 12.06
N ASN A 297 9.08 -9.95 10.89
CA ASN A 297 7.76 -10.38 10.45
C ASN A 297 7.79 -11.88 10.15
N PRO A 298 7.34 -12.74 11.09
CA PRO A 298 7.34 -14.17 10.87
C PRO A 298 6.35 -14.60 9.77
N TYR A 299 5.41 -13.72 9.43
CA TYR A 299 4.35 -13.97 8.44
C TYR A 299 4.61 -13.30 7.09
N LEU A 300 5.82 -12.77 6.85
CA LEU A 300 6.14 -12.03 5.64
C LEU A 300 5.73 -12.77 4.36
N MET A 301 6.06 -14.07 4.26
CA MET A 301 5.75 -14.85 3.07
C MET A 301 4.25 -15.14 2.92
N ASP A 302 3.52 -15.25 4.01
CA ASP A 302 2.07 -15.43 3.99
C ASP A 302 1.37 -14.14 3.56
N ASN A 303 1.82 -12.99 4.09
CA ASN A 303 1.29 -11.68 3.71
C ASN A 303 1.57 -11.33 2.24
N LEU A 304 2.77 -11.66 1.75
CA LEU A 304 3.10 -11.54 0.32
C LEU A 304 2.23 -12.44 -0.56
N ALA A 305 1.97 -13.67 -0.12
CA ALA A 305 1.11 -14.58 -0.84
C ALA A 305 -0.35 -14.09 -0.87
N LEU A 306 -0.85 -13.56 0.25
CA LEU A 306 -2.19 -13.00 0.31
C LEU A 306 -2.36 -11.84 -0.68
N SER A 307 -1.49 -10.83 -0.62
CA SER A 307 -1.56 -9.70 -1.53
C SER A 307 -1.37 -10.10 -3.00
N PHE A 308 -0.51 -11.09 -3.27
CA PHE A 308 -0.30 -11.62 -4.61
C PHE A 308 -1.54 -12.32 -5.17
N GLN A 309 -2.18 -13.20 -4.38
CA GLN A 309 -3.40 -13.89 -4.78
C GLN A 309 -4.57 -12.91 -4.95
N MET A 310 -4.69 -11.89 -4.08
CA MET A 310 -5.65 -10.80 -4.24
C MET A 310 -5.44 -10.03 -5.54
N GLN A 311 -4.20 -9.62 -5.83
CA GLN A 311 -3.85 -8.92 -7.07
C GLN A 311 -4.15 -9.76 -8.31
N ALA A 312 -3.82 -11.06 -8.27
CA ALA A 312 -4.12 -11.98 -9.36
C ALA A 312 -5.63 -12.07 -9.60
N ALA A 313 -6.42 -12.24 -8.55
CA ALA A 313 -7.87 -12.26 -8.64
C ALA A 313 -8.44 -10.93 -9.17
N CYS A 314 -7.94 -9.77 -8.68
CA CYS A 314 -8.33 -8.47 -9.23
C CYS A 314 -8.09 -8.39 -10.74
N ASN A 315 -6.90 -8.79 -11.19
CA ASN A 315 -6.54 -8.71 -12.59
C ASN A 315 -7.35 -9.69 -13.48
N GLU A 316 -7.70 -10.86 -12.93
CA GLU A 316 -8.47 -11.86 -13.65
C GLU A 316 -9.97 -11.55 -13.73
N TYR A 317 -10.56 -10.99 -12.67
CA TYR A 317 -12.01 -10.70 -12.62
C TYR A 317 -12.34 -9.25 -12.95
N TYR A 318 -11.51 -8.30 -12.57
CA TYR A 318 -11.72 -6.85 -12.69
C TYR A 318 -10.46 -6.14 -13.20
N PRO A 319 -10.00 -6.42 -14.45
CA PRO A 319 -8.76 -5.86 -14.97
C PRO A 319 -8.69 -4.33 -14.81
N GLY A 320 -7.62 -3.84 -14.19
CA GLY A 320 -7.37 -2.43 -13.96
C GLY A 320 -7.94 -1.86 -12.66
N ILE A 321 -8.72 -2.62 -11.87
CA ILE A 321 -9.25 -2.13 -10.59
C ILE A 321 -8.15 -1.96 -9.53
N ALA A 322 -7.21 -2.90 -9.48
CA ALA A 322 -6.09 -2.84 -8.56
C ALA A 322 -4.81 -2.36 -9.27
N ARG A 323 -4.14 -1.39 -8.65
CA ARG A 323 -2.78 -0.98 -9.01
C ARG A 323 -1.80 -2.05 -8.52
N ARG A 324 -0.57 -2.05 -9.03
CA ARG A 324 0.45 -3.03 -8.62
C ARG A 324 0.71 -2.96 -7.12
N ILE A 325 0.98 -4.12 -6.52
CA ILE A 325 1.33 -4.25 -5.10
C ILE A 325 2.53 -3.37 -4.79
N TYR A 326 2.42 -2.51 -3.78
CA TYR A 326 3.50 -1.64 -3.35
C TYR A 326 4.32 -2.30 -2.25
N LEU A 327 5.63 -2.34 -2.42
CA LEU A 327 6.56 -2.95 -1.48
C LEU A 327 7.44 -1.89 -0.83
N LYS A 328 7.46 -1.83 0.50
CA LYS A 328 8.20 -0.84 1.28
C LYS A 328 9.03 -1.47 2.40
N ALA A 329 9.92 -0.70 3.03
CA ALA A 329 10.97 -1.24 3.90
C ALA A 329 10.48 -1.75 5.25
N TYR A 330 9.54 -1.06 5.90
CA TYR A 330 9.15 -1.34 7.28
C TYR A 330 8.07 -2.42 7.41
N ARG A 331 7.57 -2.66 8.64
CA ARG A 331 6.68 -3.76 9.02
C ARG A 331 5.18 -3.44 8.87
N TYR A 332 4.78 -2.19 9.17
CA TYR A 332 3.39 -1.71 9.08
C TYR A 332 2.40 -2.62 9.82
N ASN A 333 2.75 -3.04 11.03
CA ASN A 333 1.98 -3.96 11.87
C ASN A 333 1.56 -5.30 11.20
N MET A 334 2.08 -5.62 10.01
CA MET A 334 1.73 -6.82 9.26
C MET A 334 2.26 -8.12 9.88
N HIS A 335 3.02 -8.04 10.97
CA HIS A 335 3.50 -9.20 11.75
C HIS A 335 2.45 -9.80 12.68
N LEU A 336 1.31 -9.15 12.82
CA LEU A 336 0.25 -9.54 13.77
C LEU A 336 -0.49 -10.81 13.36
N CYS A 337 -0.59 -11.10 12.07
CA CYS A 337 -1.38 -12.20 11.57
C CYS A 337 -0.77 -12.77 10.27
N PRO A 338 -0.87 -14.11 10.02
CA PRO A 338 -0.45 -14.70 8.74
C PRO A 338 -1.20 -14.15 7.52
N LYS A 339 -2.39 -13.60 7.71
CA LYS A 339 -3.20 -12.98 6.67
C LYS A 339 -3.42 -11.50 6.99
N SER A 340 -2.32 -10.75 7.18
CA SER A 340 -2.37 -9.30 7.30
C SER A 340 -2.31 -8.65 5.92
N LEU A 341 -3.18 -7.67 5.69
CA LEU A 341 -3.32 -6.96 4.44
C LEU A 341 -3.46 -5.46 4.72
N LEU A 342 -2.60 -4.65 4.13
CA LEU A 342 -2.78 -3.21 4.07
C LEU A 342 -3.34 -2.85 2.70
N ILE A 343 -4.41 -2.07 2.67
CA ILE A 343 -5.11 -1.69 1.43
C ILE A 343 -5.19 -0.18 1.34
N GLU A 344 -4.70 0.38 0.25
CA GLU A 344 -4.90 1.77 -0.14
C GLU A 344 -6.14 1.86 -1.03
N LEU A 345 -7.27 2.24 -0.47
CA LEU A 345 -8.57 2.31 -1.15
C LEU A 345 -8.80 3.70 -1.74
N GLY A 346 -8.51 3.86 -3.02
CA GLY A 346 -8.54 5.15 -3.68
C GLY A 346 -7.50 6.13 -3.14
N ALA A 347 -7.81 7.41 -3.21
CA ALA A 347 -6.98 8.51 -2.69
C ALA A 347 -7.88 9.68 -2.26
N GLN A 348 -7.30 10.70 -1.60
CA GLN A 348 -8.02 11.90 -1.11
C GLN A 348 -8.80 12.66 -2.19
N ASN A 349 -8.50 12.42 -3.47
CA ASN A 349 -9.15 13.07 -4.60
C ASN A 349 -10.38 12.30 -5.13
N ASN A 350 -10.63 11.10 -4.61
CA ASN A 350 -11.82 10.33 -4.92
C ASN A 350 -13.03 10.81 -4.10
N THR A 351 -14.24 10.60 -4.60
CA THR A 351 -15.49 10.83 -3.86
C THR A 351 -15.87 9.59 -3.04
N GLU A 352 -16.69 9.80 -2.00
CA GLU A 352 -17.29 8.71 -1.20
C GLU A 352 -18.01 7.68 -2.08
N GLU A 353 -18.75 8.13 -3.11
CA GLU A 353 -19.41 7.24 -4.06
C GLU A 353 -18.42 6.33 -4.80
N GLU A 354 -17.31 6.85 -5.28
CA GLU A 354 -16.28 6.07 -5.95
C GLU A 354 -15.61 5.06 -5.04
N ILE A 355 -15.43 5.42 -3.77
CA ILE A 355 -14.87 4.55 -2.74
C ILE A 355 -15.86 3.43 -2.39
N HIS A 356 -17.14 3.74 -2.17
CA HIS A 356 -18.16 2.72 -1.95
C HIS A 356 -18.26 1.77 -3.14
N ASN A 357 -18.23 2.31 -4.37
CA ASN A 357 -18.21 1.50 -5.58
C ASN A 357 -16.99 0.57 -5.65
N ALA A 358 -15.85 0.97 -5.09
CA ALA A 358 -14.63 0.14 -5.03
C ALA A 358 -14.69 -0.94 -3.94
N CYS A 359 -15.39 -0.71 -2.83
CA CYS A 359 -15.60 -1.71 -1.77
C CYS A 359 -16.29 -2.98 -2.30
N GLU A 360 -17.18 -2.87 -3.28
CA GLU A 360 -17.96 -4.00 -3.79
C GLU A 360 -17.10 -5.04 -4.55
N PRO A 361 -16.29 -4.67 -5.57
CA PRO A 361 -15.36 -5.61 -6.19
C PRO A 361 -14.24 -6.05 -5.23
N LEU A 362 -13.80 -5.19 -4.30
CA LEU A 362 -12.85 -5.56 -3.26
C LEU A 362 -13.40 -6.67 -2.37
N ALA A 363 -14.63 -6.52 -1.87
CA ALA A 363 -15.29 -7.55 -1.05
C ALA A 363 -15.45 -8.88 -1.80
N HIS A 364 -15.76 -8.82 -3.12
CA HIS A 364 -15.84 -10.02 -3.95
C HIS A 364 -14.48 -10.70 -4.11
N VAL A 365 -13.41 -9.95 -4.35
CA VAL A 365 -12.05 -10.51 -4.48
C VAL A 365 -11.58 -11.11 -3.16
N LEU A 366 -11.88 -10.47 -2.03
CA LEU A 366 -11.62 -11.03 -0.70
C LEU A 366 -12.33 -12.38 -0.53
N ASP A 367 -13.61 -12.47 -0.90
CA ASP A 367 -14.39 -13.71 -0.84
C ASP A 367 -13.80 -14.82 -1.73
N LEU A 368 -13.43 -14.51 -2.97
CA LEU A 368 -12.83 -15.47 -3.89
C LEU A 368 -11.56 -16.11 -3.29
N VAL A 369 -10.65 -15.32 -2.73
CA VAL A 369 -9.40 -15.82 -2.16
C VAL A 369 -9.65 -16.55 -0.84
N PHE A 370 -10.52 -16.01 0.04
CA PHE A 370 -10.79 -16.61 1.34
C PHE A 370 -11.60 -17.90 1.26
N ARG A 371 -12.34 -18.15 0.19
CA ARG A 371 -12.99 -19.44 -0.08
C ARG A 371 -12.09 -20.40 -0.85
N GLY A 372 -10.96 -19.93 -1.38
CA GLY A 372 -10.06 -20.76 -2.16
C GLY A 372 -10.61 -21.13 -3.54
N GLN A 373 -11.26 -20.19 -4.21
CA GLN A 373 -11.48 -20.32 -5.65
C GLN A 373 -10.13 -20.06 -6.34
N GLU A 374 -9.34 -21.14 -6.40
CA GLU A 374 -8.01 -21.09 -6.99
C GLU A 374 -8.08 -20.61 -8.45
N PRO A 375 -7.07 -19.85 -8.91
CA PRO A 375 -6.80 -19.79 -10.33
C PRO A 375 -6.59 -21.23 -10.81
N GLU A 376 -7.48 -21.71 -11.70
CA GLU A 376 -7.33 -23.04 -12.30
C GLU A 376 -5.93 -23.13 -12.88
N ARG A 377 -5.14 -24.10 -12.38
CA ARG A 377 -3.85 -24.47 -12.93
C ARG A 377 -4.16 -25.38 -14.12
N ASP A 378 -3.94 -24.91 -15.35
CA ASP A 378 -3.98 -25.74 -16.56
C ASP A 378 -2.80 -26.72 -16.59
#